data_916de8d50b35402d8ae97fe436880851
#
_entry.id   916de8d50b35402d8ae97fe436880851
#
_cell.length_a   1.000
_cell.length_b   1.000
_cell.length_c   1.000
_cell.angle_alpha   90.00
_cell.angle_beta   90.00
_cell.angle_gamma   90.00
#
_symmetry.space_group_name_H-M   'P 1'
#
loop_
_entity.id
_entity.type
_entity.pdbx_description
1 polymer ?
#
loop_
_entity_poly.entity_id
_entity_poly.type
_entity_poly.pdbx_seq_one_letter_code
_entity_poly.pdbx_strand_id
1 'polypeptide(L)'
;MSEHLPSISVVTATYNSGKTLAECLRLVREQNYPQEKIEIILGDGGSKDNTFDIARQYKARVISIPPEKQHAEFNRGVGYNNAKGELVLILDHDNYLPYKNWLRDMVLPLIENANMVATNTCYYHYDKEYGLMDRYFGLFGTSDPLPYYLKKTDRLPQTATKWVLTGKAEDRGRYFFVEFEADPRKFPSIGTNGCLMRRELVNN
;
A
#
# COMPACT_ATOMS: atom_id res chain seq x y z
N MET A 1 4.81 23.56 -17.13
CA MET A 1 5.15 22.20 -17.63
C MET A 1 4.13 21.25 -17.06
N SER A 2 3.40 20.50 -17.89
CA SER A 2 2.49 19.48 -17.39
C SER A 2 3.34 18.41 -16.70
N GLU A 3 3.15 18.27 -15.40
CA GLU A 3 3.81 17.25 -14.59
C GLU A 3 3.45 15.86 -15.16
N HIS A 4 4.44 15.14 -15.68
CA HIS A 4 4.20 13.80 -16.21
C HIS A 4 3.96 12.85 -15.06
N LEU A 5 2.69 12.64 -14.69
CA LEU A 5 2.31 11.68 -13.67
C LEU A 5 2.40 10.26 -14.25
N PRO A 6 3.07 9.30 -13.59
CA PRO A 6 3.15 7.91 -14.03
C PRO A 6 1.80 7.19 -13.91
N SER A 7 1.64 6.07 -14.64
CA SER A 7 0.49 5.18 -14.48
C SER A 7 0.65 4.30 -13.24
N ILE A 8 -0.47 4.00 -12.56
CA ILE A 8 -0.51 3.27 -11.30
C ILE A 8 -1.43 2.04 -11.44
N SER A 9 -0.93 0.88 -11.05
CA SER A 9 -1.75 -0.31 -10.82
C SER A 9 -2.02 -0.45 -9.32
N VAL A 10 -3.27 -0.33 -8.90
CA VAL A 10 -3.69 -0.64 -7.54
C VAL A 10 -4.03 -2.12 -7.47
N VAL A 11 -3.26 -2.89 -6.71
CA VAL A 11 -3.40 -4.33 -6.57
C VAL A 11 -3.96 -4.67 -5.19
N THR A 12 -5.06 -5.41 -5.18
CA THR A 12 -5.78 -5.80 -3.97
C THR A 12 -6.07 -7.30 -4.00
N ALA A 13 -5.73 -8.00 -2.93
CA ALA A 13 -6.18 -9.38 -2.72
C ALA A 13 -7.61 -9.38 -2.17
N THR A 14 -8.50 -10.23 -2.70
CA THR A 14 -9.88 -10.33 -2.25
C THR A 14 -10.32 -11.78 -2.02
N TYR A 15 -11.12 -11.97 -0.99
CA TYR A 15 -11.88 -13.19 -0.73
C TYR A 15 -13.06 -12.86 0.19
N ASN A 16 -14.29 -12.84 -0.35
CA ASN A 16 -15.50 -12.42 0.36
C ASN A 16 -15.33 -11.04 1.03
N SER A 17 -14.88 -10.06 0.24
CA SER A 17 -14.48 -8.73 0.71
C SER A 17 -15.58 -7.67 0.58
N GLY A 18 -16.82 -8.09 0.32
CA GLY A 18 -17.94 -7.18 0.00
C GLY A 18 -18.29 -6.15 1.07
N LYS A 19 -17.88 -6.38 2.33
CA LYS A 19 -18.14 -5.43 3.42
C LYS A 19 -17.28 -4.17 3.37
N THR A 20 -16.06 -4.27 2.88
CA THR A 20 -15.03 -3.21 2.98
C THR A 20 -14.56 -2.71 1.61
N LEU A 21 -14.57 -3.58 0.60
CA LEU A 21 -14.04 -3.31 -0.73
C LEU A 21 -14.65 -2.07 -1.39
N ALA A 22 -15.97 -1.85 -1.25
CA ALA A 22 -16.65 -0.73 -1.87
C ALA A 22 -16.09 0.62 -1.43
N GLU A 23 -15.85 0.79 -0.13
CA GLU A 23 -15.27 2.01 0.42
C GLU A 23 -13.80 2.17 0.00
N CYS A 24 -13.02 1.10 0.06
CA CYS A 24 -11.63 1.10 -0.42
C CYS A 24 -11.54 1.60 -1.87
N LEU A 25 -12.30 1.00 -2.79
CA LEU A 25 -12.27 1.36 -4.21
C LEU A 25 -12.85 2.76 -4.48
N ARG A 26 -13.86 3.18 -3.71
CA ARG A 26 -14.40 4.54 -3.77
C ARG A 26 -13.30 5.57 -3.49
N LEU A 27 -12.54 5.39 -2.42
CA LEU A 27 -11.46 6.29 -2.04
C LEU A 27 -10.30 6.29 -3.04
N VAL A 28 -10.02 5.17 -3.71
CA VAL A 28 -9.07 5.13 -4.83
C VAL A 28 -9.57 5.95 -6.01
N ARG A 29 -10.84 5.83 -6.39
CA ARG A 29 -11.43 6.59 -7.50
C ARG A 29 -11.61 8.08 -7.22
N GLU A 30 -11.71 8.47 -5.97
CA GLU A 30 -11.82 9.87 -5.55
C GLU A 30 -10.46 10.59 -5.42
N GLN A 31 -9.35 9.90 -5.67
CA GLN A 31 -8.03 10.54 -5.63
C GLN A 31 -7.90 11.62 -6.71
N ASN A 32 -7.27 12.74 -6.36
CA ASN A 32 -6.89 13.82 -7.28
C ASN A 32 -5.73 13.35 -8.20
N TYR A 33 -6.00 12.30 -8.96
CA TYR A 33 -5.08 11.68 -9.90
C TYR A 33 -5.82 11.39 -11.20
N PRO A 34 -5.20 11.50 -12.40
CA PRO A 34 -5.87 11.19 -13.66
C PRO A 34 -6.41 9.76 -13.64
N GLN A 35 -7.73 9.62 -13.75
CA GLN A 35 -8.40 8.33 -13.57
C GLN A 35 -8.06 7.32 -14.66
N GLU A 36 -7.73 7.79 -15.84
CA GLU A 36 -7.24 6.99 -16.96
C GLU A 36 -5.84 6.40 -16.71
N LYS A 37 -5.11 6.92 -15.75
CA LYS A 37 -3.81 6.42 -15.30
C LYS A 37 -3.88 5.47 -14.11
N ILE A 38 -5.07 5.19 -13.60
CA ILE A 38 -5.29 4.25 -12.48
C ILE A 38 -5.99 3.01 -12.99
N GLU A 39 -5.29 1.88 -13.06
CA GLU A 39 -5.95 0.57 -13.14
C GLU A 39 -6.11 -0.03 -11.74
N ILE A 40 -7.19 -0.78 -11.54
CA ILE A 40 -7.44 -1.53 -10.32
C ILE A 40 -7.47 -3.02 -10.67
N ILE A 41 -6.71 -3.82 -9.96
CA ILE A 41 -6.60 -5.27 -10.16
C ILE A 41 -6.94 -5.97 -8.86
N LEU A 42 -7.92 -6.86 -8.90
CA LEU A 42 -8.28 -7.72 -7.78
C LEU A 42 -7.81 -9.14 -8.06
N GLY A 43 -6.91 -9.67 -7.22
CA GLY A 43 -6.62 -11.10 -7.16
C GLY A 43 -7.64 -11.77 -6.27
N ASP A 44 -8.65 -12.44 -6.85
CA ASP A 44 -9.78 -12.98 -6.11
C ASP A 44 -9.70 -14.48 -5.91
N GLY A 45 -9.79 -14.93 -4.66
CA GLY A 45 -9.69 -16.32 -4.23
C GLY A 45 -10.98 -17.13 -4.33
N GLY A 46 -11.95 -16.70 -5.16
CA GLY A 46 -13.22 -17.39 -5.35
C GLY A 46 -14.32 -16.87 -4.44
N SER A 47 -14.46 -15.54 -4.34
CA SER A 47 -15.54 -14.88 -3.58
C SER A 47 -16.94 -15.35 -4.00
N LYS A 48 -17.82 -15.47 -3.02
CA LYS A 48 -19.22 -15.88 -3.20
C LYS A 48 -20.22 -14.80 -2.76
N ASP A 49 -19.73 -13.69 -2.25
CA ASP A 49 -20.52 -12.52 -1.86
C ASP A 49 -20.58 -11.50 -3.01
N ASN A 50 -20.94 -10.26 -2.73
CA ASN A 50 -21.06 -9.18 -3.70
C ASN A 50 -19.72 -8.55 -4.16
N THR A 51 -18.57 -9.19 -3.85
CA THR A 51 -17.22 -8.69 -4.26
C THR A 51 -17.14 -8.42 -5.76
N PHE A 52 -17.65 -9.33 -6.61
CA PHE A 52 -17.61 -9.16 -8.06
C PHE A 52 -18.49 -8.01 -8.57
N ASP A 53 -19.61 -7.74 -7.93
CA ASP A 53 -20.51 -6.64 -8.31
C ASP A 53 -19.85 -5.30 -8.00
N ILE A 54 -19.21 -5.21 -6.82
CA ILE A 54 -18.39 -4.05 -6.43
C ILE A 54 -17.25 -3.84 -7.42
N ALA A 55 -16.49 -4.89 -7.76
CA ALA A 55 -15.41 -4.82 -8.73
C ALA A 55 -15.88 -4.23 -10.06
N ARG A 56 -17.03 -4.68 -10.56
CA ARG A 56 -17.64 -4.19 -11.80
C ARG A 56 -18.04 -2.72 -11.71
N GLN A 57 -18.64 -2.31 -10.60
CA GLN A 57 -19.04 -0.92 -10.34
C GLN A 57 -17.85 0.05 -10.43
N TYR A 58 -16.71 -0.33 -9.88
CA TYR A 58 -15.50 0.47 -9.86
C TYR A 58 -14.54 0.21 -11.02
N LYS A 59 -14.98 -0.55 -12.05
CA LYS A 59 -14.17 -0.91 -13.23
C LYS A 59 -12.85 -1.56 -12.86
N ALA A 60 -12.85 -2.40 -11.83
CA ALA A 60 -11.70 -3.20 -11.43
C ALA A 60 -11.61 -4.46 -12.29
N ARG A 61 -10.41 -4.82 -12.71
CA ARG A 61 -10.12 -6.07 -13.39
C ARG A 61 -9.94 -7.17 -12.36
N VAL A 62 -10.76 -8.21 -12.42
CA VAL A 62 -10.67 -9.35 -11.52
C VAL A 62 -9.88 -10.47 -12.19
N ILE A 63 -8.95 -11.05 -11.44
CA ILE A 63 -8.22 -12.26 -11.80
C ILE A 63 -8.63 -13.34 -10.81
N SER A 64 -9.38 -14.32 -11.30
CA SER A 64 -9.88 -15.43 -10.48
C SER A 64 -8.75 -16.42 -10.18
N ILE A 65 -8.64 -16.78 -8.92
CA ILE A 65 -7.65 -17.72 -8.41
C ILE A 65 -8.40 -18.97 -7.93
N PRO A 66 -7.95 -20.16 -8.30
CA PRO A 66 -8.58 -21.40 -7.83
C PRO A 66 -8.60 -21.46 -6.30
N PRO A 67 -9.71 -21.90 -5.67
CA PRO A 67 -9.86 -21.91 -4.21
C PRO A 67 -8.76 -22.67 -3.47
N GLU A 68 -8.21 -23.73 -4.07
CA GLU A 68 -7.12 -24.53 -3.50
C GLU A 68 -5.78 -23.78 -3.43
N LYS A 69 -5.64 -22.69 -4.20
CA LYS A 69 -4.45 -21.81 -4.21
C LYS A 69 -4.71 -20.49 -3.50
N GLN A 70 -5.94 -20.30 -2.99
CA GLN A 70 -6.34 -19.06 -2.35
C GLN A 70 -5.51 -18.80 -1.08
N HIS A 71 -4.74 -17.74 -1.13
CA HIS A 71 -3.91 -17.24 -0.05
C HIS A 71 -3.65 -15.76 -0.30
N ALA A 72 -3.74 -14.92 0.71
CA ALA A 72 -3.67 -13.47 0.54
C ALA A 72 -2.41 -13.03 -0.23
N GLU A 73 -1.25 -13.58 0.14
CA GLU A 73 0.02 -13.26 -0.54
C GLU A 73 0.06 -13.77 -1.98
N PHE A 74 -0.47 -14.97 -2.24
CA PHE A 74 -0.54 -15.50 -3.60
C PHE A 74 -1.47 -14.67 -4.48
N ASN A 75 -2.66 -14.32 -3.97
CA ASN A 75 -3.63 -13.48 -4.66
C ASN A 75 -3.04 -12.11 -5.00
N ARG A 76 -2.31 -11.52 -4.06
CA ARG A 76 -1.57 -10.26 -4.23
C ARG A 76 -0.48 -10.39 -5.30
N GLY A 77 0.32 -11.47 -5.25
CA GLY A 77 1.35 -11.75 -6.23
C GLY A 77 0.81 -11.94 -7.65
N VAL A 78 -0.32 -12.64 -7.80
CA VAL A 78 -1.00 -12.79 -9.10
C VAL A 78 -1.46 -11.43 -9.63
N GLY A 79 -2.07 -10.60 -8.77
CA GLY A 79 -2.46 -9.22 -9.13
C GLY A 79 -1.25 -8.41 -9.58
N TYR A 80 -0.16 -8.47 -8.83
CA TYR A 80 1.09 -7.77 -9.13
C TYR A 80 1.68 -8.17 -10.49
N ASN A 81 1.81 -9.47 -10.78
CA ASN A 81 2.34 -9.98 -12.04
C ASN A 81 1.50 -9.59 -13.26
N ASN A 82 0.26 -9.18 -13.05
CA ASN A 82 -0.64 -8.71 -14.09
C ASN A 82 -0.76 -7.18 -14.17
N ALA A 83 -0.03 -6.46 -13.34
CA ALA A 83 0.02 -5.01 -13.31
C ALA A 83 0.67 -4.45 -14.58
N LYS A 84 0.11 -3.36 -15.13
CA LYS A 84 0.61 -2.68 -16.33
C LYS A 84 1.11 -1.28 -16.04
N GLY A 85 0.77 -0.70 -14.89
CA GLY A 85 1.22 0.62 -14.46
C GLY A 85 2.75 0.69 -14.32
N GLU A 86 3.30 1.87 -14.47
CA GLU A 86 4.72 2.15 -14.17
C GLU A 86 5.02 1.97 -12.69
N LEU A 87 4.03 2.28 -11.85
CA LEU A 87 4.06 2.07 -10.41
C LEU A 87 3.00 1.05 -10.00
N VAL A 88 3.27 0.31 -8.94
CA VAL A 88 2.31 -0.62 -8.33
C VAL A 88 2.08 -0.23 -6.87
N LEU A 89 0.82 0.01 -6.53
CA LEU A 89 0.35 0.18 -5.16
C LEU A 89 -0.26 -1.13 -4.68
N ILE A 90 0.27 -1.68 -3.60
CA ILE A 90 -0.37 -2.78 -2.88
C ILE A 90 -1.29 -2.16 -1.82
N LEU A 91 -2.58 -2.48 -1.89
CA LEU A 91 -3.59 -1.95 -0.98
C LEU A 91 -4.55 -3.07 -0.57
N ASP A 92 -4.68 -3.33 0.73
CA ASP A 92 -5.64 -4.30 1.22
C ASP A 92 -7.06 -3.74 1.14
N HIS A 93 -8.06 -4.62 0.93
CA HIS A 93 -9.45 -4.24 0.66
C HIS A 93 -10.16 -3.53 1.83
N ASP A 94 -9.58 -3.57 3.02
CA ASP A 94 -10.05 -2.96 4.27
C ASP A 94 -9.19 -1.77 4.71
N ASN A 95 -8.29 -1.30 3.84
CA ASN A 95 -7.48 -0.11 4.08
C ASN A 95 -8.00 1.06 3.24
N TYR A 96 -8.01 2.23 3.84
CA TYR A 96 -8.65 3.42 3.29
C TYR A 96 -7.65 4.55 3.11
N LEU A 97 -7.65 5.14 1.91
CA LEU A 97 -6.78 6.28 1.63
C LEU A 97 -7.29 7.51 2.40
N PRO A 98 -6.46 8.15 3.22
CA PRO A 98 -6.93 9.10 4.23
C PRO A 98 -7.36 10.46 3.67
N TYR A 99 -6.93 10.83 2.45
CA TYR A 99 -7.27 12.10 1.80
C TYR A 99 -7.04 12.05 0.29
N LYS A 100 -7.65 13.03 -0.44
CA LYS A 100 -7.71 13.00 -1.92
C LYS A 100 -6.38 13.19 -2.64
N ASN A 101 -5.37 13.77 -2.02
CA ASN A 101 -4.04 13.96 -2.63
C ASN A 101 -3.04 12.85 -2.28
N TRP A 102 -3.46 11.83 -1.54
CA TRP A 102 -2.56 10.81 -1.02
C TRP A 102 -1.73 10.13 -2.12
N LEU A 103 -2.34 9.75 -3.26
CA LEU A 103 -1.60 9.16 -4.38
C LEU A 103 -0.55 10.10 -4.95
N ARG A 104 -0.87 11.40 -5.09
CA ARG A 104 0.11 12.40 -5.56
C ARG A 104 1.29 12.52 -4.61
N ASP A 105 1.02 12.58 -3.31
CA ASP A 105 2.05 12.69 -2.30
C ASP A 105 2.96 11.45 -2.25
N MET A 106 2.40 10.27 -2.52
CA MET A 106 3.19 9.02 -2.63
C MET A 106 4.01 8.94 -3.92
N VAL A 107 3.52 9.49 -5.01
CA VAL A 107 4.19 9.48 -6.32
C VAL A 107 5.31 10.50 -6.40
N LEU A 108 5.13 11.68 -5.80
CA LEU A 108 6.05 12.81 -5.95
C LEU A 108 7.52 12.47 -5.63
N PRO A 109 7.86 11.79 -4.51
CA PRO A 109 9.24 11.43 -4.22
C PRO A 109 9.86 10.52 -5.29
N LEU A 110 9.06 9.64 -5.90
CA LEU A 110 9.52 8.75 -6.98
C LEU A 110 9.80 9.51 -8.28
N ILE A 111 9.09 10.60 -8.55
CA ILE A 111 9.37 11.47 -9.70
C ILE A 111 10.62 12.30 -9.44
N GLU A 112 10.75 12.87 -8.24
CA GLU A 112 11.87 13.74 -7.85
C GLU A 112 13.21 12.99 -7.80
N ASN A 113 13.20 11.68 -7.51
CA ASN A 113 14.41 10.88 -7.38
C ASN A 113 14.27 9.52 -8.09
N ALA A 114 14.95 9.41 -9.25
CA ALA A 114 14.95 8.18 -10.06
C ALA A 114 15.57 6.97 -9.33
N ASN A 115 16.41 7.16 -8.34
CA ASN A 115 17.03 6.08 -7.56
C ASN A 115 16.12 5.58 -6.43
N MET A 116 15.00 6.27 -6.15
CA MET A 116 14.05 5.82 -5.16
C MET A 116 13.24 4.63 -5.70
N VAL A 117 13.24 3.53 -4.98
CA VAL A 117 12.60 2.27 -5.40
C VAL A 117 11.12 2.20 -5.02
N ALA A 118 10.77 2.77 -3.87
CA ALA A 118 9.41 2.74 -3.35
C ALA A 118 9.15 3.89 -2.39
N THR A 119 7.87 4.19 -2.18
CA THR A 119 7.37 5.02 -1.08
C THR A 119 6.44 4.21 -0.20
N ASN A 120 6.44 4.50 1.09
CA ASN A 120 5.59 3.84 2.06
C ASN A 120 5.03 4.85 3.06
N THR A 121 3.90 4.54 3.68
CA THR A 121 3.32 5.41 4.71
C THR A 121 4.20 5.43 5.96
N CYS A 122 4.42 6.62 6.54
CA CYS A 122 5.23 6.73 7.75
C CYS A 122 4.50 6.24 9.01
N TYR A 123 3.17 6.33 9.02
CA TYR A 123 2.34 6.06 10.20
C TYR A 123 1.13 5.21 9.81
N TYR A 124 0.63 4.40 10.74
CA TYR A 124 -0.76 3.98 10.74
C TYR A 124 -1.63 5.15 11.20
N HIS A 125 -2.80 5.32 10.58
CA HIS A 125 -3.71 6.37 11.01
C HIS A 125 -4.23 6.07 12.43
N TYR A 126 -4.30 7.11 13.27
CA TYR A 126 -4.83 7.02 14.62
C TYR A 126 -6.05 7.92 14.77
N ASP A 127 -7.14 7.35 15.24
CA ASP A 127 -8.31 8.07 15.69
C ASP A 127 -8.76 7.51 17.05
N LYS A 128 -9.13 8.39 17.98
CA LYS A 128 -9.63 7.99 19.31
C LYS A 128 -10.92 7.17 19.25
N GLU A 129 -11.70 7.34 18.19
CA GLU A 129 -12.97 6.62 17.95
C GLU A 129 -12.75 5.22 17.36
N TYR A 130 -11.54 4.89 16.95
CA TYR A 130 -11.22 3.57 16.41
C TYR A 130 -11.22 2.48 17.48
N GLY A 131 -11.37 1.23 17.05
CA GLY A 131 -11.25 0.05 17.89
C GLY A 131 -9.90 -0.02 18.61
N LEU A 132 -9.85 -0.82 19.68
CA LEU A 132 -8.64 -0.94 20.51
C LEU A 132 -7.41 -1.35 19.68
N MET A 133 -7.57 -2.30 18.75
CA MET A 133 -6.46 -2.80 17.92
C MET A 133 -5.95 -1.74 16.95
N ASP A 134 -6.85 -1.02 16.26
CA ASP A 134 -6.46 0.02 15.32
C ASP A 134 -5.73 1.18 16.02
N ARG A 135 -6.19 1.53 17.22
CA ARG A 135 -5.49 2.52 18.07
C ARG A 135 -4.12 2.03 18.50
N TYR A 136 -4.01 0.74 18.83
CA TYR A 136 -2.73 0.12 19.16
C TYR A 136 -1.77 0.21 17.96
N PHE A 137 -2.21 -0.15 16.75
CA PHE A 137 -1.38 -0.06 15.55
C PHE A 137 -0.90 1.36 15.27
N GLY A 138 -1.79 2.35 15.39
CA GLY A 138 -1.44 3.76 15.26
C GLY A 138 -0.41 4.21 16.30
N LEU A 139 -0.61 3.89 17.56
CA LEU A 139 0.27 4.34 18.65
C LEU A 139 1.67 3.73 18.58
N PHE A 140 1.78 2.46 18.23
CA PHE A 140 3.05 1.70 18.27
C PHE A 140 3.72 1.52 16.90
N GLY A 141 3.04 1.86 15.80
CA GLY A 141 3.58 1.74 14.45
C GLY A 141 3.74 0.29 13.97
N THR A 142 2.98 -0.65 14.55
CA THR A 142 3.05 -2.07 14.20
C THR A 142 1.76 -2.79 14.56
N SER A 143 1.40 -3.79 13.76
CA SER A 143 0.31 -4.73 14.04
C SER A 143 0.72 -5.89 14.97
N ASP A 144 2.03 -6.08 15.16
CA ASP A 144 2.60 -7.15 16.00
C ASP A 144 3.55 -6.52 17.05
N PRO A 145 3.41 -6.84 18.34
CA PRO A 145 4.29 -6.32 19.38
C PRO A 145 5.77 -6.76 19.24
N LEU A 146 6.04 -7.90 18.62
CA LEU A 146 7.41 -8.42 18.50
C LEU A 146 8.33 -7.50 17.69
N PRO A 147 7.98 -7.04 16.48
CA PRO A 147 8.77 -6.04 15.74
C PRO A 147 8.99 -4.74 16.52
N TYR A 148 8.02 -4.31 17.32
CA TYR A 148 8.18 -3.12 18.17
C TYR A 148 9.31 -3.31 19.19
N TYR A 149 9.31 -4.41 19.95
CA TYR A 149 10.36 -4.71 20.93
C TYR A 149 11.73 -4.97 20.29
N LEU A 150 11.76 -5.56 19.09
CA LEU A 150 12.98 -5.79 18.32
C LEU A 150 13.49 -4.55 17.57
N LYS A 151 12.76 -3.41 17.62
CA LYS A 151 13.05 -2.17 16.86
C LYS A 151 13.11 -2.42 15.35
N LYS A 152 12.25 -3.30 14.85
CA LYS A 152 12.14 -3.68 13.44
C LYS A 152 10.77 -3.32 12.85
N THR A 153 10.06 -2.38 13.43
CA THR A 153 8.81 -1.85 12.87
C THR A 153 9.07 -1.11 11.57
N ASP A 154 8.11 -1.12 10.68
CA ASP A 154 8.16 -0.46 9.38
C ASP A 154 7.41 0.88 9.37
N ARG A 155 6.74 1.22 10.46
CA ARG A 155 6.01 2.47 10.66
C ARG A 155 6.50 3.17 11.91
N LEU A 156 6.48 4.49 11.87
CA LEU A 156 6.74 5.30 13.05
C LEU A 156 5.55 5.23 14.01
N PRO A 157 5.76 5.16 15.33
CA PRO A 157 4.69 5.39 16.29
C PRO A 157 4.22 6.84 16.22
N GLN A 158 2.95 7.09 16.47
CA GLN A 158 2.37 8.46 16.42
C GLN A 158 3.07 9.47 17.34
N THR A 159 3.76 8.98 18.34
CA THR A 159 4.53 9.81 19.29
C THR A 159 5.92 10.20 18.76
N ALA A 160 6.38 9.62 17.66
CA ALA A 160 7.70 9.92 17.11
C ALA A 160 7.69 11.25 16.35
N THR A 161 8.62 12.13 16.70
CA THR A 161 8.85 13.42 16.03
C THR A 161 10.06 13.39 15.08
N LYS A 162 10.75 12.27 15.01
CA LYS A 162 11.92 12.06 14.16
C LYS A 162 11.99 10.58 13.75
N TRP A 163 12.82 10.29 12.75
CA TRP A 163 13.09 8.91 12.36
C TRP A 163 13.75 8.12 13.49
N VAL A 164 13.15 7.02 13.89
CA VAL A 164 13.62 6.15 14.99
C VAL A 164 13.74 4.67 14.56
N LEU A 165 13.49 4.40 13.28
CA LEU A 165 13.55 3.06 12.71
C LEU A 165 14.92 2.77 12.10
N THR A 166 15.09 1.55 11.60
CA THR A 166 16.31 1.12 10.91
C THR A 166 16.50 1.91 9.59
N GLY A 167 17.76 2.09 9.19
CA GLY A 167 18.13 2.81 7.98
C GLY A 167 18.70 4.19 8.27
N LYS A 168 19.44 4.72 7.30
CA LYS A 168 19.94 6.08 7.34
C LYS A 168 18.87 7.00 6.74
N ALA A 169 18.28 7.84 7.57
CA ALA A 169 17.20 8.73 7.16
C ALA A 169 17.66 10.18 7.03
N GLU A 170 17.19 10.84 5.99
CA GLU A 170 17.24 12.28 5.77
C GLU A 170 15.82 12.83 5.80
N ASP A 171 15.55 13.78 6.69
CA ASP A 171 14.28 14.48 6.74
C ASP A 171 14.23 15.53 5.63
N ARG A 172 13.27 15.38 4.70
CA ARG A 172 13.03 16.31 3.59
C ARG A 172 11.73 17.12 3.79
N GLY A 173 11.26 17.20 5.03
CA GLY A 173 10.09 17.94 5.44
C GLY A 173 8.76 17.25 5.10
N ARG A 174 8.56 16.87 3.84
CA ARG A 174 7.34 16.17 3.38
C ARG A 174 7.45 14.64 3.49
N TYR A 175 8.66 14.10 3.52
CA TYR A 175 8.95 12.67 3.66
C TYR A 175 10.34 12.45 4.23
N PHE A 176 10.57 11.28 4.77
CA PHE A 176 11.91 10.79 5.09
C PHE A 176 12.45 10.01 3.90
N PHE A 177 13.60 10.44 3.38
CA PHE A 177 14.38 9.63 2.46
C PHE A 177 15.21 8.66 3.28
N VAL A 178 15.04 7.34 3.06
CA VAL A 178 15.70 6.32 3.87
C VAL A 178 16.51 5.39 2.99
N GLU A 179 17.80 5.27 3.29
CA GLU A 179 18.69 4.32 2.68
C GLU A 179 18.86 3.09 3.57
N PHE A 180 18.71 1.92 2.97
CA PHE A 180 18.95 0.65 3.62
C PHE A 180 20.16 -0.04 3.05
N GLU A 181 20.98 -0.67 3.92
CA GLU A 181 21.99 -1.60 3.47
C GLU A 181 21.31 -2.88 2.92
N ALA A 182 21.87 -3.44 1.83
CA ALA A 182 21.40 -4.71 1.25
C ALA A 182 21.82 -5.93 2.11
N ASP A 183 21.62 -5.85 3.43
CA ASP A 183 21.85 -6.93 4.39
C ASP A 183 20.49 -7.37 4.97
N PRO A 184 20.02 -8.60 4.70
CA PRO A 184 18.72 -9.09 5.20
C PRO A 184 18.58 -9.04 6.73
N ARG A 185 19.69 -9.07 7.47
CA ARG A 185 19.67 -8.99 8.95
C ARG A 185 19.37 -7.59 9.46
N LYS A 186 19.67 -6.57 8.64
CA LYS A 186 19.51 -5.16 8.96
C LYS A 186 18.28 -4.55 8.30
N PHE A 187 17.68 -5.26 7.34
CA PHE A 187 16.50 -4.77 6.65
C PHE A 187 15.30 -4.80 7.61
N PRO A 188 14.48 -3.74 7.68
CA PRO A 188 13.28 -3.74 8.50
C PRO A 188 12.23 -4.71 7.92
N SER A 189 11.27 -5.11 8.75
CA SER A 189 10.08 -5.82 8.29
C SER A 189 9.16 -4.82 7.61
N ILE A 190 9.32 -4.60 6.30
CA ILE A 190 8.48 -3.66 5.55
C ILE A 190 7.18 -4.35 5.16
N GLY A 191 6.06 -3.89 5.73
CA GLY A 191 4.73 -4.27 5.28
C GLY A 191 4.44 -3.70 3.88
N THR A 192 3.91 -4.53 2.98
CA THR A 192 3.62 -4.11 1.60
C THR A 192 2.33 -3.30 1.48
N ASN A 193 1.44 -3.36 2.46
CA ASN A 193 0.18 -2.62 2.42
C ASN A 193 0.41 -1.10 2.50
N GLY A 194 -0.11 -0.37 1.50
CA GLY A 194 0.14 1.06 1.33
C GLY A 194 1.53 1.38 0.76
N CYS A 195 2.26 0.40 0.26
CA CYS A 195 3.54 0.59 -0.42
C CYS A 195 3.32 0.83 -1.93
N LEU A 196 3.85 1.93 -2.44
CA LEU A 196 3.90 2.26 -3.86
C LEU A 196 5.32 2.05 -4.37
N MET A 197 5.51 1.19 -5.36
CA MET A 197 6.83 0.78 -5.85
C MET A 197 6.95 0.82 -7.36
N ARG A 198 8.16 0.96 -7.87
CA ARG A 198 8.44 0.83 -9.31
C ARG A 198 8.26 -0.62 -9.74
N ARG A 199 7.38 -0.85 -10.74
CA ARG A 199 7.09 -2.20 -11.24
C ARG A 199 8.32 -2.91 -11.80
N GLU A 200 9.20 -2.20 -12.48
CA GLU A 200 10.39 -2.77 -13.14
C GLU A 200 11.39 -3.43 -12.18
N LEU A 201 11.42 -3.00 -10.91
CA LEU A 201 12.41 -3.47 -9.94
C LEU A 201 12.05 -4.83 -9.29
N VAL A 202 10.84 -5.31 -9.48
CA VAL A 202 10.36 -6.55 -8.85
C VAL A 202 10.32 -7.73 -9.84
N ASN A 203 10.48 -7.45 -11.14
CA ASN A 203 10.47 -8.45 -12.21
C ASN A 203 11.88 -8.92 -12.65
N ASN A 204 12.92 -8.59 -11.88
CA ASN A 204 14.30 -9.02 -12.14
C ASN A 204 14.79 -10.05 -11.12
#